data_74ff353bb2b3e9afc7b5df52666f633d
#
_entry.id   74ff353bb2b3e9afc7b5df52666f633d
#
_cell.length_a   1.000
_cell.length_b   1.000
_cell.length_c   1.000
_cell.angle_alpha   90.00
_cell.angle_beta   90.00
_cell.angle_gamma   90.00
#
_symmetry.space_group_name_H-M   'P 1'
#
loop_
_entity.id
_entity.type
_entity.pdbx_description
1 polymer ?
#
loop_
_entity_poly.entity_id
_entity_poly.type
_entity_poly.pdbx_seq_one_letter_code
_entity_poly.pdbx_strand_id
1 'polypeptide(L)'
;FIFKRMERFFLIASLAILSSCQLTSLIPADIYEEPEPIVTVKPDVAYKSVWERIALNSRSQNQTLDNETLKYINSYLSNPELFNRLLVKGEYFIFFVLEQLENYDLPAELALLPYIESNYDPFSISSSGAMGLWQFMPATARIYGLQDTWWYEQRHDPLISTKAAVRYLAYLHNRFGKNLNYTLSAYNGGPTLLEKQIKLNRKMGKPEDYKSLKLPRQTKEYVPKFKAIVELIVNSEKYNIQLPKFPNQAVLGEVILDGQIEIFAFSEFADLKPEFVYKLNAGFTKWASPPSKTTSFNVPIELVDRLNEKKNEFTQVNQINWVTHKVSTGDSLWKIAEKFDTEVSALKRVNYLRSDLLNLNQELL
;
A
#
# COMPACT_ATOMS: atom_id res chain seq x y z
N PHE A 1 -42.67 12.97 -54.28
CA PHE A 1 -42.93 13.56 -52.91
C PHE A 1 -42.83 12.53 -51.77
N ILE A 2 -42.16 11.35 -51.97
CA ILE A 2 -42.07 10.31 -50.93
C ILE A 2 -40.60 9.91 -50.61
N PHE A 3 -39.59 10.58 -51.15
CA PHE A 3 -38.18 10.16 -50.97
C PHE A 3 -37.32 11.11 -50.12
N LYS A 4 -37.92 12.01 -49.30
CA LYS A 4 -37.16 12.98 -48.47
C LYS A 4 -37.37 12.86 -46.97
N ARG A 5 -37.86 11.70 -46.45
CA ARG A 5 -38.15 11.54 -45.01
C ARG A 5 -37.50 10.32 -44.36
N MET A 6 -36.58 9.64 -45.03
CA MET A 6 -35.89 8.45 -44.48
C MET A 6 -34.42 8.67 -44.11
N GLU A 7 -33.83 9.82 -44.39
CA GLU A 7 -32.42 10.07 -44.03
C GLU A 7 -32.19 10.71 -42.67
N ARG A 8 -33.24 11.03 -41.90
CA ARG A 8 -33.10 11.60 -40.55
C ARG A 8 -33.25 10.60 -39.42
N PHE A 9 -33.52 9.34 -39.66
CA PHE A 9 -33.66 8.30 -38.62
C PHE A 9 -32.45 7.39 -38.47
N PHE A 10 -31.46 7.45 -39.36
CA PHE A 10 -30.24 6.64 -39.30
C PHE A 10 -29.04 7.34 -38.63
N LEU A 11 -29.15 8.63 -38.26
CA LEU A 11 -28.08 9.39 -37.62
C LEU A 11 -28.21 9.47 -36.11
N ILE A 12 -29.24 8.88 -35.49
CA ILE A 12 -29.44 8.87 -34.01
C ILE A 12 -29.16 7.50 -33.41
N ALA A 13 -29.05 6.43 -34.21
CA ALA A 13 -28.76 5.08 -33.70
C ALA A 13 -27.27 4.73 -33.63
N SER A 14 -26.37 5.55 -34.17
CA SER A 14 -24.92 5.31 -34.14
C SER A 14 -24.18 6.10 -33.05
N LEU A 15 -24.88 6.91 -32.23
CA LEU A 15 -24.29 7.66 -31.08
C LEU A 15 -24.56 7.01 -29.73
N ALA A 16 -25.21 5.84 -29.65
CA ALA A 16 -25.57 5.19 -28.39
C ALA A 16 -24.71 3.94 -28.05
N ILE A 17 -23.70 3.60 -28.85
CA ILE A 17 -22.83 2.41 -28.59
C ILE A 17 -21.39 2.78 -28.21
N LEU A 18 -21.05 4.07 -28.14
CA LEU A 18 -19.72 4.54 -27.70
C LEU A 18 -19.66 5.08 -26.28
N SER A 19 -20.68 4.82 -25.45
CA SER A 19 -20.81 5.43 -24.13
C SER A 19 -20.62 4.48 -22.95
N SER A 20 -20.12 3.26 -23.13
CA SER A 20 -19.85 2.34 -22.01
C SER A 20 -18.37 2.12 -21.69
N CYS A 21 -17.43 2.77 -22.38
CA CYS A 21 -16.00 2.68 -22.10
C CYS A 21 -15.34 3.98 -21.64
N GLN A 22 -16.10 5.05 -21.36
CA GLN A 22 -15.55 6.34 -20.92
C GLN A 22 -16.09 6.85 -19.60
N LEU A 23 -16.47 5.97 -18.66
CA LEU A 23 -16.83 6.38 -17.29
C LEU A 23 -15.64 6.27 -16.31
N THR A 24 -14.41 6.15 -16.79
CA THR A 24 -13.18 6.14 -15.96
C THR A 24 -12.40 7.46 -15.98
N SER A 25 -12.94 8.53 -16.58
CA SER A 25 -12.24 9.82 -16.70
C SER A 25 -13.06 11.02 -16.22
N LEU A 26 -13.74 10.91 -15.07
CA LEU A 26 -14.39 12.05 -14.40
C LEU A 26 -13.73 12.42 -13.05
N ILE A 27 -12.42 12.19 -12.93
CA ILE A 27 -11.56 12.99 -12.06
C ILE A 27 -10.82 13.91 -13.03
N PRO A 28 -11.01 15.23 -12.95
CA PRO A 28 -10.26 16.14 -13.80
C PRO A 28 -8.77 15.89 -13.58
N ALA A 29 -8.04 15.63 -14.63
CA ALA A 29 -6.58 15.47 -14.62
C ALA A 29 -5.84 16.73 -14.10
N ASP A 30 -6.55 17.84 -14.01
CA ASP A 30 -6.05 19.15 -13.60
C ASP A 30 -5.90 19.32 -12.08
N ILE A 31 -6.15 18.29 -11.25
CA ILE A 31 -6.17 18.43 -9.77
C ILE A 31 -5.02 17.67 -9.10
N TYR A 32 -4.25 16.89 -9.84
CA TYR A 32 -3.19 16.08 -9.26
C TYR A 32 -1.83 16.42 -9.89
N GLU A 33 -1.18 17.46 -9.36
CA GLU A 33 0.28 17.59 -9.52
C GLU A 33 0.93 16.61 -8.55
N GLU A 34 1.57 15.59 -9.08
CA GLU A 34 2.35 14.65 -8.28
C GLU A 34 3.50 15.45 -7.64
N PRO A 35 3.60 15.46 -6.30
CA PRO A 35 4.70 16.19 -5.67
C PRO A 35 6.03 15.52 -6.07
N GLU A 36 6.94 16.31 -6.62
CA GLU A 36 8.28 15.84 -6.94
C GLU A 36 9.08 15.60 -5.65
N PRO A 37 9.91 14.55 -5.62
CA PRO A 37 10.79 14.33 -4.49
C PRO A 37 11.79 15.48 -4.40
N ILE A 38 11.96 16.00 -3.19
CA ILE A 38 12.96 17.03 -2.91
C ILE A 38 14.30 16.29 -2.78
N VAL A 39 15.21 16.51 -3.72
CA VAL A 39 16.58 16.01 -3.60
C VAL A 39 17.29 16.83 -2.51
N THR A 40 17.07 16.47 -1.25
CA THR A 40 17.83 17.06 -0.14
C THR A 40 19.15 16.32 -0.01
N VAL A 41 20.25 17.07 0.03
CA VAL A 41 21.52 16.57 0.57
C VAL A 41 21.23 16.30 2.05
N LYS A 42 21.03 15.02 2.40
CA LYS A 42 20.76 14.63 3.80
C LYS A 42 21.98 15.06 4.62
N PRO A 43 21.79 15.80 5.72
CA PRO A 43 22.89 16.05 6.64
C PRO A 43 23.42 14.69 7.13
N ASP A 44 24.70 14.53 7.23
CA ASP A 44 25.38 13.35 7.76
C ASP A 44 25.17 13.27 9.31
N VAL A 45 23.91 13.08 9.71
CA VAL A 45 23.52 12.96 11.12
C VAL A 45 23.44 11.48 11.47
N ALA A 46 24.38 11.02 12.28
CA ALA A 46 24.38 9.66 12.80
C ALA A 46 23.34 9.52 13.92
N TYR A 47 22.14 9.00 13.60
CA TYR A 47 21.15 8.62 14.60
C TYR A 47 21.47 7.23 15.15
N LYS A 48 21.33 7.04 16.48
CA LYS A 48 21.54 5.75 17.15
C LYS A 48 20.44 4.73 16.85
N SER A 49 19.23 5.21 16.55
CA SER A 49 18.08 4.36 16.26
C SER A 49 17.05 5.10 15.39
N VAL A 50 16.13 4.36 14.80
CA VAL A 50 14.97 4.95 14.09
C VAL A 50 14.12 5.83 15.01
N TRP A 51 14.04 5.48 16.30
CA TRP A 51 13.27 6.23 17.28
C TRP A 51 13.88 7.59 17.59
N GLU A 52 15.20 7.66 17.75
CA GLU A 52 15.92 8.93 17.90
C GLU A 52 15.73 9.80 16.65
N ARG A 53 15.82 9.20 15.45
CA ARG A 53 15.56 9.90 14.20
C ARG A 53 14.14 10.48 14.16
N ILE A 54 13.12 9.71 14.55
CA ILE A 54 11.74 10.19 14.65
C ILE A 54 11.65 11.32 15.68
N ALA A 55 12.19 11.12 16.88
CA ALA A 55 12.10 12.09 17.96
C ALA A 55 12.73 13.44 17.59
N LEU A 56 13.92 13.43 17.01
CA LEU A 56 14.66 14.65 16.66
C LEU A 56 14.05 15.39 15.44
N ASN A 57 13.40 14.67 14.52
CA ASN A 57 12.80 15.24 13.30
C ASN A 57 11.26 15.35 13.37
N SER A 58 10.66 15.07 14.53
CA SER A 58 9.23 15.28 14.74
C SER A 58 8.89 16.76 14.79
N ARG A 59 7.87 17.15 14.02
CA ARG A 59 7.31 18.51 14.03
C ARG A 59 6.20 18.68 15.08
N SER A 60 5.91 17.60 15.82
CA SER A 60 4.89 17.57 16.88
C SER A 60 5.45 17.73 18.29
N GLN A 61 6.72 18.09 18.45
CA GLN A 61 7.34 18.32 19.74
C GLN A 61 6.64 19.45 20.50
N ASN A 62 6.45 19.31 21.80
CA ASN A 62 5.85 20.31 22.70
C ASN A 62 4.39 20.69 22.40
N GLN A 63 3.61 19.82 21.77
CA GLN A 63 2.18 20.06 21.59
C GLN A 63 1.43 19.90 22.93
N THR A 64 0.50 20.82 23.19
CA THR A 64 -0.44 20.68 24.30
C THR A 64 -1.33 19.46 24.07
N LEU A 65 -1.27 18.49 25.00
CA LEU A 65 -2.09 17.28 24.97
C LEU A 65 -3.51 17.62 25.42
N ASP A 66 -4.47 17.29 24.58
CA ASP A 66 -5.89 17.42 24.94
C ASP A 66 -6.41 16.15 25.64
N ASN A 67 -7.59 16.23 26.25
CA ASN A 67 -8.19 15.13 26.99
C ASN A 67 -8.41 13.87 26.13
N GLU A 68 -8.70 14.02 24.84
CA GLU A 68 -8.87 12.91 23.92
C GLU A 68 -7.53 12.19 23.66
N THR A 69 -6.46 12.94 23.48
CA THR A 69 -5.11 12.38 23.34
C THR A 69 -4.67 11.68 24.62
N LEU A 70 -4.90 12.29 25.80
CA LEU A 70 -4.59 11.69 27.10
C LEU A 70 -5.35 10.37 27.33
N LYS A 71 -6.60 10.27 26.88
CA LYS A 71 -7.36 9.03 26.95
C LYS A 71 -6.68 7.90 26.17
N TYR A 72 -6.16 8.16 24.97
CA TYR A 72 -5.45 7.15 24.17
C TYR A 72 -4.08 6.82 24.78
N ILE A 73 -3.34 7.79 25.31
CA ILE A 73 -2.09 7.56 26.07
C ILE A 73 -2.38 6.58 27.20
N ASN A 74 -3.37 6.86 28.05
CA ASN A 74 -3.74 6.00 29.16
C ASN A 74 -4.16 4.59 28.71
N SER A 75 -4.85 4.49 27.58
CA SER A 75 -5.23 3.20 26.99
C SER A 75 -4.01 2.36 26.57
N TYR A 76 -3.00 2.96 25.97
CA TYR A 76 -1.75 2.26 25.64
C TYR A 76 -0.94 1.87 26.90
N LEU A 77 -0.86 2.77 27.86
CA LEU A 77 -0.15 2.54 29.12
C LEU A 77 -0.83 1.52 30.05
N SER A 78 -2.15 1.28 29.87
CA SER A 78 -2.85 0.25 30.63
C SER A 78 -2.43 -1.17 30.28
N ASN A 79 -1.80 -1.37 29.12
CA ASN A 79 -1.23 -2.66 28.70
C ASN A 79 0.12 -2.46 27.99
N PRO A 80 1.21 -2.22 28.74
CA PRO A 80 2.54 -1.94 28.18
C PRO A 80 3.08 -3.09 27.30
N GLU A 81 2.79 -4.33 27.67
CA GLU A 81 3.23 -5.49 26.87
C GLU A 81 2.57 -5.54 25.50
N LEU A 82 1.27 -5.21 25.42
CA LEU A 82 0.56 -5.13 24.14
C LEU A 82 1.12 -3.99 23.30
N PHE A 83 1.42 -2.85 23.92
CA PHE A 83 2.03 -1.72 23.22
C PHE A 83 3.43 -2.07 22.68
N ASN A 84 4.26 -2.75 23.47
CA ASN A 84 5.57 -3.21 23.01
C ASN A 84 5.45 -4.22 21.86
N ARG A 85 4.52 -5.18 21.93
CA ARG A 85 4.24 -6.12 20.81
C ARG A 85 3.77 -5.39 19.55
N LEU A 86 3.06 -4.28 19.70
CA LEU A 86 2.68 -3.42 18.60
C LEU A 86 3.92 -2.81 17.93
N LEU A 87 4.81 -2.20 18.72
CA LEU A 87 5.99 -1.51 18.20
C LEU A 87 6.96 -2.42 17.45
N VAL A 88 7.12 -3.67 17.90
CA VAL A 88 8.01 -4.66 17.26
C VAL A 88 7.59 -4.97 15.80
N LYS A 89 6.33 -4.83 15.45
CA LYS A 89 5.84 -5.14 14.10
C LYS A 89 6.43 -4.25 13.00
N GLY A 90 6.89 -3.04 13.36
CA GLY A 90 7.52 -2.11 12.41
C GLY A 90 8.99 -2.43 12.05
N GLU A 91 9.61 -3.42 12.68
CA GLU A 91 11.04 -3.72 12.63
C GLU A 91 11.65 -3.67 11.20
N TYR A 92 11.02 -4.33 10.25
CA TYR A 92 11.57 -4.46 8.89
C TYR A 92 11.24 -3.29 7.97
N PHE A 93 10.26 -2.46 8.32
CA PHE A 93 9.73 -1.48 7.36
C PHE A 93 9.94 -0.02 7.77
N ILE A 94 10.02 0.27 9.08
CA ILE A 94 10.00 1.64 9.60
C ILE A 94 11.18 2.50 9.12
N PHE A 95 12.37 1.90 8.97
CA PHE A 95 13.52 2.60 8.40
C PHE A 95 13.25 3.03 6.97
N PHE A 96 12.76 2.13 6.13
CA PHE A 96 12.41 2.44 4.74
C PHE A 96 11.32 3.51 4.66
N VAL A 97 10.31 3.46 5.55
CA VAL A 97 9.27 4.49 5.62
C VAL A 97 9.87 5.86 5.91
N LEU A 98 10.79 5.96 6.88
CA LEU A 98 11.49 7.21 7.20
C LEU A 98 12.27 7.76 6.01
N GLU A 99 13.02 6.90 5.31
CA GLU A 99 13.74 7.29 4.10
C GLU A 99 12.81 7.88 3.03
N GLN A 100 11.64 7.24 2.83
CA GLN A 100 10.68 7.74 1.85
C GLN A 100 10.03 9.07 2.28
N LEU A 101 9.71 9.26 3.57
CA LEU A 101 9.13 10.51 4.09
C LEU A 101 10.10 11.69 3.93
N GLU A 102 11.36 11.49 4.20
CA GLU A 102 12.40 12.52 4.04
C GLU A 102 12.57 12.99 2.59
N ASN A 103 12.39 12.09 1.61
CA ASN A 103 12.46 12.47 0.20
C ASN A 103 11.41 13.52 -0.20
N TYR A 104 10.38 13.73 0.61
CA TYR A 104 9.30 14.69 0.38
C TYR A 104 9.20 15.77 1.47
N ASP A 105 10.21 15.94 2.30
CA ASP A 105 10.21 16.87 3.45
C ASP A 105 8.96 16.69 4.35
N LEU A 106 8.55 15.45 4.57
CA LEU A 106 7.43 15.15 5.44
C LEU A 106 7.88 14.96 6.90
N PRO A 107 6.99 15.27 7.89
CA PRO A 107 7.27 15.03 9.30
C PRO A 107 7.64 13.57 9.57
N ALA A 108 8.75 13.32 10.27
CA ALA A 108 9.25 11.98 10.55
C ALA A 108 8.26 11.13 11.37
N GLU A 109 7.47 11.77 12.23
CA GLU A 109 6.42 11.07 13.00
C GLU A 109 5.37 10.40 12.14
N LEU A 110 5.20 10.77 10.85
CA LEU A 110 4.30 10.07 9.93
C LEU A 110 4.72 8.61 9.68
N ALA A 111 5.97 8.24 10.01
CA ALA A 111 6.37 6.82 10.04
C ALA A 111 5.58 6.00 11.07
N LEU A 112 4.90 6.63 12.02
CA LEU A 112 4.08 5.95 13.01
C LEU A 112 2.63 5.70 12.54
N LEU A 113 2.26 6.23 11.38
CA LEU A 113 0.91 6.11 10.85
C LEU A 113 0.48 4.65 10.61
N PRO A 114 1.32 3.76 10.06
CA PRO A 114 0.96 2.35 9.88
C PRO A 114 0.63 1.62 11.19
N TYR A 115 1.10 2.08 12.36
CA TYR A 115 0.67 1.51 13.65
C TYR A 115 -0.82 1.74 13.92
N ILE A 116 -1.39 2.84 13.43
CA ILE A 116 -2.81 3.17 13.61
C ILE A 116 -3.65 2.50 12.54
N GLU A 117 -3.13 2.40 11.31
CA GLU A 117 -3.86 1.86 10.17
C GLU A 117 -3.97 0.35 10.23
N SER A 118 -2.86 -0.34 10.45
CA SER A 118 -2.79 -1.80 10.30
C SER A 118 -2.01 -2.50 11.42
N ASN A 119 -1.52 -1.78 12.43
CA ASN A 119 -0.51 -2.28 13.36
C ASN A 119 0.77 -2.75 12.64
N TYR A 120 1.17 -2.11 11.55
CA TYR A 120 2.28 -2.52 10.69
C TYR A 120 2.13 -3.94 10.12
N ASP A 121 0.89 -4.40 9.92
CA ASP A 121 0.58 -5.69 9.34
C ASP A 121 0.32 -5.54 7.82
N PRO A 122 1.21 -6.05 6.96
CA PRO A 122 1.04 -5.95 5.51
C PRO A 122 -0.15 -6.76 4.98
N PHE A 123 -0.65 -7.74 5.74
CA PHE A 123 -1.81 -8.56 5.35
C PHE A 123 -3.14 -7.99 5.82
N SER A 124 -3.14 -6.87 6.53
CA SER A 124 -4.35 -6.30 7.09
C SER A 124 -5.37 -5.92 6.01
N ILE A 125 -6.63 -6.34 6.22
CA ILE A 125 -7.76 -6.00 5.35
C ILE A 125 -8.91 -5.50 6.24
N SER A 126 -9.40 -4.29 5.95
CA SER A 126 -10.56 -3.74 6.67
C SER A 126 -11.88 -4.25 6.10
N SER A 127 -12.96 -4.13 6.86
CA SER A 127 -14.32 -4.45 6.40
C SER A 127 -14.77 -3.60 5.20
N SER A 128 -14.18 -2.44 4.98
CA SER A 128 -14.42 -1.57 3.82
C SER A 128 -13.52 -1.85 2.63
N GLY A 129 -12.61 -2.84 2.71
CA GLY A 129 -11.70 -3.22 1.62
C GLY A 129 -10.43 -2.39 1.53
N ALA A 130 -10.07 -1.64 2.57
CA ALA A 130 -8.75 -1.05 2.69
C ALA A 130 -7.72 -2.13 2.99
N MET A 131 -6.50 -2.05 2.42
CA MET A 131 -5.50 -3.12 2.48
C MET A 131 -4.08 -2.63 2.78
N GLY A 132 -3.30 -3.51 3.40
CA GLY A 132 -1.86 -3.38 3.62
C GLY A 132 -1.48 -2.46 4.77
N LEU A 133 -0.19 -2.14 4.88
CA LEU A 133 0.36 -1.28 5.93
C LEU A 133 -0.39 0.05 6.05
N TRP A 134 -0.71 0.65 4.91
CA TRP A 134 -1.24 1.99 4.74
C TRP A 134 -2.76 2.05 4.59
N GLN A 135 -3.43 0.89 4.62
CA GLN A 135 -4.88 0.77 4.46
C GLN A 135 -5.43 1.53 3.24
N PHE A 136 -4.78 1.32 2.10
CA PHE A 136 -5.23 1.93 0.85
C PHE A 136 -6.60 1.41 0.42
N MET A 137 -7.54 2.34 0.22
CA MET A 137 -8.79 2.06 -0.48
C MET A 137 -8.52 1.81 -1.98
N PRO A 138 -9.26 0.91 -2.65
CA PRO A 138 -9.01 0.57 -4.06
C PRO A 138 -8.98 1.77 -5.01
N ALA A 139 -9.85 2.76 -4.80
CA ALA A 139 -9.91 3.96 -5.64
C ALA A 139 -8.65 4.82 -5.48
N THR A 140 -8.23 5.07 -4.24
CA THR A 140 -7.01 5.85 -3.95
C THR A 140 -5.76 5.12 -4.44
N ALA A 141 -5.70 3.80 -4.24
CA ALA A 141 -4.60 2.96 -4.70
C ALA A 141 -4.34 3.12 -6.21
N ARG A 142 -5.41 3.05 -7.03
CA ARG A 142 -5.31 3.25 -8.48
C ARG A 142 -4.80 4.63 -8.88
N ILE A 143 -5.22 5.69 -8.18
CA ILE A 143 -4.73 7.07 -8.43
C ILE A 143 -3.22 7.15 -8.21
N TYR A 144 -2.69 6.44 -7.20
CA TYR A 144 -1.27 6.42 -6.87
C TYR A 144 -0.49 5.30 -7.56
N GLY A 145 -1.07 4.68 -8.60
CA GLY A 145 -0.40 3.72 -9.47
C GLY A 145 -0.28 2.31 -8.89
N LEU A 146 -0.94 2.03 -7.75
CA LEU A 146 -0.95 0.67 -7.19
C LEU A 146 -1.90 -0.21 -8.01
N GLN A 147 -1.36 -1.32 -8.49
CA GLN A 147 -2.07 -2.30 -9.32
C GLN A 147 -2.33 -3.57 -8.53
N ASP A 148 -3.40 -4.26 -8.90
CA ASP A 148 -3.73 -5.60 -8.46
C ASP A 148 -3.82 -6.55 -9.67
N THR A 149 -3.19 -7.69 -9.55
CA THR A 149 -3.26 -8.78 -10.51
C THR A 149 -3.65 -10.06 -9.77
N TRP A 150 -3.87 -11.14 -10.50
CA TRP A 150 -4.09 -12.42 -9.84
C TRP A 150 -2.90 -12.89 -9.01
N TRP A 151 -1.68 -12.54 -9.43
CA TRP A 151 -0.43 -12.95 -8.80
C TRP A 151 0.07 -12.00 -7.72
N TYR A 152 -0.30 -10.71 -7.81
CA TYR A 152 0.32 -9.66 -7.00
C TYR A 152 -0.64 -8.53 -6.68
N GLU A 153 -0.76 -8.21 -5.40
CA GLU A 153 -1.56 -7.11 -4.88
C GLU A 153 -0.63 -6.05 -4.26
N GLN A 154 -0.39 -4.96 -4.98
CA GLN A 154 0.58 -3.94 -4.58
C GLN A 154 0.22 -3.18 -3.30
N ARG A 155 -1.05 -3.19 -2.89
CA ARG A 155 -1.46 -2.58 -1.62
C ARG A 155 -0.93 -3.35 -0.41
N HIS A 156 -0.72 -4.67 -0.54
CA HIS A 156 -0.11 -5.51 0.47
C HIS A 156 1.42 -5.40 0.48
N ASP A 157 2.05 -5.03 -0.65
CA ASP A 157 3.51 -4.86 -0.71
C ASP A 157 3.97 -3.71 0.19
N PRO A 158 4.80 -3.97 1.21
CA PRO A 158 5.17 -2.94 2.17
C PRO A 158 5.99 -1.80 1.56
N LEU A 159 6.85 -2.09 0.59
CA LEU A 159 7.75 -1.10 0.00
C LEU A 159 7.07 -0.32 -1.12
N ILE A 160 6.35 -1.00 -2.01
CA ILE A 160 5.62 -0.35 -3.11
C ILE A 160 4.51 0.53 -2.56
N SER A 161 3.70 0.00 -1.62
CA SER A 161 2.62 0.79 -1.00
C SER A 161 3.14 1.97 -0.19
N THR A 162 4.32 1.86 0.45
CA THR A 162 4.95 3.00 1.15
C THR A 162 5.30 4.13 0.19
N LYS A 163 5.90 3.84 -0.96
CA LYS A 163 6.19 4.88 -1.96
C LYS A 163 4.91 5.61 -2.40
N ALA A 164 3.82 4.88 -2.62
CA ALA A 164 2.53 5.46 -2.97
C ALA A 164 1.93 6.29 -1.81
N ALA A 165 2.01 5.79 -0.56
CA ALA A 165 1.47 6.45 0.62
C ALA A 165 2.18 7.77 0.91
N VAL A 166 3.50 7.80 0.77
CA VAL A 166 4.28 9.02 0.99
C VAL A 166 3.94 10.09 -0.05
N ARG A 167 3.76 9.74 -1.32
CA ARG A 167 3.26 10.67 -2.35
C ARG A 167 1.87 11.22 -2.01
N TYR A 168 0.96 10.35 -1.55
CA TYR A 168 -0.36 10.77 -1.11
C TYR A 168 -0.29 11.70 0.11
N LEU A 169 0.53 11.37 1.10
CA LEU A 169 0.75 12.23 2.28
C LEU A 169 1.36 13.58 1.90
N ALA A 170 2.33 13.62 0.98
CA ALA A 170 2.93 14.85 0.47
C ALA A 170 1.89 15.74 -0.22
N TYR A 171 1.06 15.15 -1.08
CA TYR A 171 -0.06 15.85 -1.70
C TYR A 171 -1.01 16.46 -0.66
N LEU A 172 -1.44 15.66 0.32
CA LEU A 172 -2.34 16.15 1.38
C LEU A 172 -1.67 17.24 2.23
N HIS A 173 -0.41 17.02 2.60
CA HIS A 173 0.34 17.95 3.44
C HIS A 173 0.47 19.33 2.78
N ASN A 174 0.86 19.36 1.51
CA ASN A 174 0.94 20.59 0.72
C ASN A 174 -0.43 21.23 0.52
N ARG A 175 -1.46 20.43 0.14
CA ARG A 175 -2.82 20.91 -0.11
C ARG A 175 -3.44 21.61 1.10
N PHE A 176 -3.11 21.15 2.31
CA PHE A 176 -3.64 21.70 3.56
C PHE A 176 -2.64 22.59 4.31
N GLY A 177 -1.73 23.24 3.60
CA GLY A 177 -0.83 24.26 4.15
C GLY A 177 0.13 23.74 5.22
N LYS A 178 0.59 22.49 5.04
CA LYS A 178 1.50 21.79 5.97
C LYS A 178 0.93 21.60 7.40
N ASN A 179 -0.40 21.68 7.55
CA ASN A 179 -1.07 21.41 8.82
C ASN A 179 -1.25 19.90 9.04
N LEU A 180 -0.51 19.32 9.97
CA LEU A 180 -0.52 17.90 10.24
C LEU A 180 -1.90 17.37 10.66
N ASN A 181 -2.68 18.13 11.45
CA ASN A 181 -4.02 17.71 11.85
C ASN A 181 -4.96 17.58 10.65
N TYR A 182 -4.85 18.51 9.70
CA TYR A 182 -5.61 18.44 8.46
C TYR A 182 -5.12 17.32 7.55
N THR A 183 -3.80 17.12 7.43
CA THR A 183 -3.20 16.01 6.69
C THR A 183 -3.76 14.67 7.16
N LEU A 184 -3.74 14.43 8.47
CA LEU A 184 -4.26 13.22 9.10
C LEU A 184 -5.76 13.05 8.91
N SER A 185 -6.52 14.16 9.11
CA SER A 185 -7.98 14.13 8.91
C SER A 185 -8.36 13.87 7.46
N ALA A 186 -7.60 14.40 6.49
CA ALA A 186 -7.80 14.17 5.07
C ALA A 186 -7.37 12.77 4.64
N TYR A 187 -6.31 12.23 5.23
CA TYR A 187 -5.87 10.86 4.97
C TYR A 187 -6.96 9.85 5.35
N ASN A 188 -7.50 9.97 6.56
CA ASN A 188 -8.54 9.07 7.06
C ASN A 188 -9.94 9.34 6.47
N GLY A 189 -10.36 10.60 6.40
CA GLY A 189 -11.74 10.98 6.03
C GLY A 189 -11.91 11.40 4.56
N GLY A 190 -10.82 11.54 3.83
CA GLY A 190 -10.78 12.04 2.46
C GLY A 190 -10.67 13.57 2.37
N PRO A 191 -9.87 14.11 1.43
CA PRO A 191 -9.63 15.55 1.29
C PRO A 191 -10.89 16.34 0.94
N THR A 192 -11.76 15.80 0.10
CA THR A 192 -13.01 16.48 -0.31
C THR A 192 -13.95 16.74 0.87
N LEU A 193 -14.08 15.77 1.78
CA LEU A 193 -14.89 15.95 2.98
C LEU A 193 -14.32 17.06 3.87
N LEU A 194 -13.01 17.01 4.11
CA LEU A 194 -12.34 18.01 4.96
C LEU A 194 -12.51 19.42 4.40
N GLU A 195 -12.25 19.62 3.11
CA GLU A 195 -12.43 20.92 2.45
C GLU A 195 -13.86 21.46 2.52
N LYS A 196 -14.82 20.56 2.27
CA LYS A 196 -16.23 20.91 2.39
C LYS A 196 -16.56 21.44 3.78
N GLN A 197 -16.04 20.81 4.83
CA GLN A 197 -16.31 21.22 6.21
C GLN A 197 -15.58 22.52 6.57
N ILE A 198 -14.34 22.71 6.11
CA ILE A 198 -13.60 23.98 6.28
C ILE A 198 -14.38 25.13 5.61
N LYS A 199 -14.76 24.96 4.34
CA LYS A 199 -15.54 25.98 3.60
C LYS A 199 -16.88 26.29 4.28
N LEU A 200 -17.55 25.28 4.83
CA LEU A 200 -18.81 25.45 5.53
C LEU A 200 -18.63 26.27 6.83
N ASN A 201 -17.65 25.92 7.66
CA ASN A 201 -17.35 26.64 8.89
C ASN A 201 -16.97 28.09 8.59
N ARG A 202 -16.11 28.33 7.59
CA ARG A 202 -15.74 29.69 7.13
C ARG A 202 -16.97 30.51 6.75
N LYS A 203 -17.88 29.93 5.95
CA LYS A 203 -19.14 30.60 5.56
C LYS A 203 -20.04 30.93 6.76
N MET A 204 -19.97 30.15 7.82
CA MET A 204 -20.79 30.29 9.04
C MET A 204 -20.09 31.16 10.11
N GLY A 205 -18.89 31.66 9.86
CA GLY A 205 -18.08 32.38 10.85
C GLY A 205 -17.64 31.55 12.05
N LYS A 206 -17.52 30.21 11.86
CA LYS A 206 -17.08 29.25 12.88
C LYS A 206 -15.58 28.97 12.76
N PRO A 207 -14.92 28.53 13.85
CA PRO A 207 -13.53 28.12 13.79
C PRO A 207 -13.29 27.01 12.75
N GLU A 208 -12.15 27.11 12.05
CA GLU A 208 -11.77 26.16 10.98
C GLU A 208 -10.86 25.04 11.49
N ASP A 209 -10.43 25.04 12.76
CA ASP A 209 -9.61 23.98 13.33
C ASP A 209 -10.31 22.61 13.25
N TYR A 210 -9.52 21.52 13.19
CA TYR A 210 -10.04 20.16 12.92
C TYR A 210 -11.08 19.71 13.95
N LYS A 211 -11.00 20.18 15.20
CA LYS A 211 -11.94 19.83 16.28
C LYS A 211 -13.32 20.45 16.06
N SER A 212 -13.33 21.68 15.54
CA SER A 212 -14.55 22.45 15.24
C SER A 212 -15.27 21.98 13.98
N LEU A 213 -14.59 21.18 13.13
CA LEU A 213 -15.20 20.65 11.91
C LEU A 213 -16.18 19.51 12.20
N LYS A 214 -17.27 19.42 11.43
CA LYS A 214 -18.24 18.31 11.51
C LYS A 214 -17.71 17.12 10.72
N LEU A 215 -16.75 16.39 11.29
CA LEU A 215 -16.16 15.18 10.72
C LEU A 215 -16.80 13.92 11.33
N PRO A 216 -16.75 12.76 10.63
CA PRO A 216 -17.13 11.47 11.19
C PRO A 216 -16.36 11.17 12.48
N ARG A 217 -16.98 10.40 13.38
CA ARG A 217 -16.36 10.05 14.67
C ARG A 217 -14.98 9.40 14.48
N GLN A 218 -14.85 8.45 13.57
CA GLN A 218 -13.59 7.79 13.28
C GLN A 218 -12.48 8.80 12.90
N THR A 219 -12.79 9.76 12.02
CA THR A 219 -11.83 10.80 11.60
C THR A 219 -11.47 11.76 12.74
N LYS A 220 -12.42 12.08 13.61
CA LYS A 220 -12.15 12.90 14.81
C LYS A 220 -11.25 12.20 15.81
N GLU A 221 -11.42 10.89 16.00
CA GLU A 221 -10.62 10.07 16.90
C GLU A 221 -9.22 9.74 16.34
N TYR A 222 -9.04 9.86 15.02
CA TYR A 222 -7.80 9.50 14.34
C TYR A 222 -6.61 10.39 14.75
N VAL A 223 -6.81 11.70 14.77
CA VAL A 223 -5.76 12.66 15.15
C VAL A 223 -5.30 12.47 16.59
N PRO A 224 -6.18 12.36 17.61
CA PRO A 224 -5.77 12.07 18.99
C PRO A 224 -5.04 10.73 19.15
N LYS A 225 -5.46 9.69 18.43
CA LYS A 225 -4.76 8.38 18.44
C LYS A 225 -3.33 8.51 17.92
N PHE A 226 -3.16 9.19 16.80
CA PHE A 226 -1.84 9.43 16.22
C PHE A 226 -0.95 10.22 17.20
N LYS A 227 -1.46 11.33 17.74
CA LYS A 227 -0.74 12.15 18.72
C LYS A 227 -0.32 11.35 19.96
N ALA A 228 -1.15 10.45 20.41
CA ALA A 228 -0.84 9.59 21.55
C ALA A 228 0.35 8.67 21.28
N ILE A 229 0.41 8.02 20.11
CA ILE A 229 1.57 7.18 19.74
C ILE A 229 2.83 8.04 19.59
N VAL A 230 2.73 9.19 18.93
CA VAL A 230 3.86 10.13 18.80
C VAL A 230 4.38 10.54 20.17
N GLU A 231 3.51 11.00 21.08
CA GLU A 231 3.88 11.42 22.44
C GLU A 231 4.59 10.29 23.20
N LEU A 232 4.04 9.07 23.13
CA LEU A 232 4.61 7.92 23.84
C LEU A 232 5.98 7.50 23.30
N ILE A 233 6.24 7.68 22.02
CA ILE A 233 7.53 7.33 21.40
C ILE A 233 8.55 8.45 21.57
N VAL A 234 8.17 9.69 21.26
CA VAL A 234 9.07 10.85 21.35
C VAL A 234 9.50 11.11 22.81
N ASN A 235 8.59 10.92 23.75
CA ASN A 235 8.82 11.12 25.18
C ASN A 235 8.83 9.79 25.97
N SER A 236 9.36 8.71 25.37
CA SER A 236 9.30 7.35 25.91
C SER A 236 9.88 7.24 27.34
N GLU A 237 10.94 7.97 27.65
CA GLU A 237 11.55 8.02 28.99
C GLU A 237 10.57 8.54 30.05
N LYS A 238 9.79 9.59 29.73
CA LYS A 238 8.75 10.16 30.61
C LYS A 238 7.69 9.13 31.03
N TYR A 239 7.41 8.18 30.14
CA TYR A 239 6.40 7.15 30.33
C TYR A 239 6.97 5.78 30.70
N ASN A 240 8.28 5.68 30.97
CA ASN A 240 8.99 4.43 31.21
C ASN A 240 8.78 3.35 30.16
N ILE A 241 8.70 3.77 28.88
CA ILE A 241 8.54 2.87 27.74
C ILE A 241 9.91 2.45 27.24
N GLN A 242 10.15 1.15 27.18
CA GLN A 242 11.34 0.59 26.54
C GLN A 242 11.05 0.34 25.06
N LEU A 243 11.57 1.22 24.20
CA LEU A 243 11.43 1.08 22.76
C LEU A 243 12.25 -0.11 22.24
N PRO A 244 11.76 -0.89 21.27
CA PRO A 244 12.51 -1.95 20.62
C PRO A 244 13.82 -1.41 20.02
N LYS A 245 14.85 -2.25 19.95
CA LYS A 245 16.15 -1.86 19.38
C LYS A 245 16.12 -1.94 17.86
N PHE A 246 15.71 -0.87 17.20
CA PHE A 246 15.72 -0.75 15.75
C PHE A 246 16.87 0.17 15.33
N PRO A 247 17.91 -0.37 14.65
CA PRO A 247 19.01 0.45 14.17
C PRO A 247 18.55 1.44 13.11
N ASN A 248 19.23 2.60 13.02
CA ASN A 248 18.95 3.56 11.94
C ASN A 248 19.74 3.19 10.68
N GLN A 249 19.44 2.02 10.12
CA GLN A 249 20.05 1.51 8.88
C GLN A 249 19.09 0.58 8.15
N ALA A 250 19.33 0.36 6.86
CA ALA A 250 18.55 -0.60 6.09
C ALA A 250 18.71 -2.02 6.68
N VAL A 251 17.58 -2.67 6.93
CA VAL A 251 17.51 -4.06 7.41
C VAL A 251 17.00 -5.03 6.33
N LEU A 252 16.50 -4.48 5.22
CA LEU A 252 16.08 -5.23 4.04
C LEU A 252 16.96 -4.87 2.85
N GLY A 253 17.22 -5.86 2.03
CA GLY A 253 17.78 -5.73 0.70
C GLY A 253 16.97 -6.49 -0.31
N GLU A 254 17.33 -6.38 -1.58
CA GLU A 254 16.62 -6.95 -2.72
C GLU A 254 17.47 -8.01 -3.41
N VAL A 255 16.86 -9.13 -3.75
CA VAL A 255 17.46 -10.18 -4.60
C VAL A 255 16.60 -10.35 -5.84
N ILE A 256 17.19 -10.16 -7.01
CA ILE A 256 16.50 -10.29 -8.29
C ILE A 256 16.91 -11.64 -8.92
N LEU A 257 15.90 -12.43 -9.25
CA LEU A 257 16.00 -13.74 -9.88
C LEU A 257 15.36 -13.71 -11.28
N ASP A 258 15.86 -14.51 -12.19
CA ASP A 258 15.29 -14.64 -13.52
C ASP A 258 14.05 -15.54 -13.52
N GLY A 259 13.00 -15.10 -14.22
CA GLY A 259 11.78 -15.89 -14.43
C GLY A 259 10.79 -15.85 -13.27
N GLN A 260 9.82 -16.73 -13.36
CA GLN A 260 8.81 -16.97 -12.35
C GLN A 260 9.32 -17.98 -11.33
N ILE A 261 9.21 -17.66 -10.06
CA ILE A 261 9.81 -18.43 -8.96
C ILE A 261 8.71 -18.89 -7.98
N GLU A 262 8.75 -20.12 -7.55
CA GLU A 262 7.94 -20.64 -6.47
C GLU A 262 8.42 -20.09 -5.13
N ILE A 263 7.48 -19.57 -4.32
CA ILE A 263 7.82 -18.89 -3.06
C ILE A 263 8.41 -19.87 -2.03
N PHE A 264 7.93 -21.12 -2.01
CA PHE A 264 8.45 -22.13 -1.10
C PHE A 264 9.88 -22.51 -1.47
N ALA A 265 10.17 -22.78 -2.75
CA ALA A 265 11.53 -23.06 -3.22
C ALA A 265 12.50 -21.90 -2.92
N PHE A 266 12.04 -20.65 -3.09
CA PHE A 266 12.82 -19.49 -2.68
C PHE A 266 13.07 -19.45 -1.17
N SER A 267 12.07 -19.83 -0.37
CA SER A 267 12.22 -19.87 1.10
C SER A 267 13.28 -20.86 1.54
N GLU A 268 13.32 -22.05 0.94
CA GLU A 268 14.38 -23.04 1.17
C GLU A 268 15.75 -22.52 0.73
N PHE A 269 15.85 -21.90 -0.45
CA PHE A 269 17.08 -21.29 -0.95
C PHE A 269 17.63 -20.21 -0.03
N ALA A 270 16.73 -19.38 0.51
CA ALA A 270 17.09 -18.30 1.42
C ALA A 270 17.36 -18.77 2.86
N ASP A 271 17.01 -20.02 3.19
CA ASP A 271 16.99 -20.56 4.56
C ASP A 271 16.09 -19.73 5.48
N LEU A 272 14.91 -19.41 4.98
CA LEU A 272 13.88 -18.62 5.67
C LEU A 272 12.56 -19.41 5.74
N LYS A 273 11.77 -19.16 6.79
CA LYS A 273 10.41 -19.71 6.86
C LYS A 273 9.53 -19.06 5.78
N PRO A 274 8.67 -19.83 5.08
CA PRO A 274 7.78 -19.29 4.04
C PRO A 274 6.91 -18.12 4.53
N GLU A 275 6.39 -18.19 5.76
CA GLU A 275 5.58 -17.13 6.35
C GLU A 275 6.36 -15.82 6.48
N PHE A 276 7.66 -15.92 6.74
CA PHE A 276 8.52 -14.75 6.84
C PHE A 276 8.83 -14.16 5.46
N VAL A 277 9.09 -15.02 4.46
CA VAL A 277 9.26 -14.59 3.06
C VAL A 277 7.99 -13.87 2.58
N TYR A 278 6.80 -14.44 2.83
CA TYR A 278 5.54 -13.78 2.50
C TYR A 278 5.36 -12.46 3.27
N LYS A 279 5.75 -12.38 4.54
CA LYS A 279 5.64 -11.13 5.31
C LYS A 279 6.45 -9.99 4.68
N LEU A 280 7.67 -10.28 4.24
CA LEU A 280 8.54 -9.30 3.60
C LEU A 280 8.08 -8.95 2.16
N ASN A 281 7.33 -9.86 1.52
CA ASN A 281 6.88 -9.78 0.13
C ASN A 281 5.36 -10.00 0.04
N ALA A 282 4.61 -9.32 0.88
CA ALA A 282 3.18 -9.58 1.07
C ALA A 282 2.32 -9.26 -0.17
N GLY A 283 2.91 -8.63 -1.17
CA GLY A 283 2.29 -8.47 -2.49
C GLY A 283 2.00 -9.77 -3.21
N PHE A 284 2.77 -10.85 -2.97
CA PHE A 284 2.51 -12.15 -3.57
C PHE A 284 1.22 -12.77 -3.03
N THR A 285 0.25 -13.01 -3.92
CA THR A 285 -1.06 -13.55 -3.57
C THR A 285 -1.20 -15.05 -3.85
N LYS A 286 -0.17 -15.65 -4.44
CA LYS A 286 -0.13 -17.06 -4.88
C LYS A 286 1.15 -17.73 -4.40
N TRP A 287 1.22 -19.03 -4.65
CA TRP A 287 2.36 -19.89 -4.35
C TRP A 287 3.63 -19.57 -5.15
N ALA A 288 3.48 -18.79 -6.23
CA ALA A 288 4.58 -18.35 -7.09
C ALA A 288 4.47 -16.83 -7.38
N SER A 289 5.58 -16.24 -7.78
CA SER A 289 5.66 -14.87 -8.28
C SER A 289 4.88 -14.69 -9.60
N PRO A 290 4.61 -13.46 -10.05
CA PRO A 290 4.06 -13.22 -11.38
C PRO A 290 4.91 -13.87 -12.49
N PRO A 291 4.30 -14.32 -13.61
CA PRO A 291 5.05 -14.77 -14.78
C PRO A 291 5.69 -13.55 -15.47
N SER A 292 6.93 -13.27 -15.11
CA SER A 292 7.72 -12.14 -15.60
C SER A 292 9.14 -12.60 -15.94
N LYS A 293 9.90 -11.75 -16.64
CA LYS A 293 11.33 -12.07 -16.96
C LYS A 293 12.19 -12.11 -15.71
N THR A 294 11.85 -11.33 -14.70
CA THR A 294 12.57 -11.28 -13.44
C THR A 294 11.59 -11.17 -12.28
N THR A 295 11.95 -11.72 -11.14
CA THR A 295 11.23 -11.62 -9.87
C THR A 295 12.15 -11.01 -8.82
N SER A 296 11.66 -9.99 -8.11
CA SER A 296 12.36 -9.40 -6.98
C SER A 296 11.80 -9.93 -5.67
N PHE A 297 12.71 -10.26 -4.74
CA PHE A 297 12.40 -10.63 -3.37
C PHE A 297 13.09 -9.69 -2.38
N ASN A 298 12.32 -9.13 -1.46
CA ASN A 298 12.87 -8.48 -0.28
C ASN A 298 13.30 -9.53 0.73
N VAL A 299 14.52 -9.40 1.21
CA VAL A 299 15.14 -10.32 2.19
C VAL A 299 15.88 -9.52 3.27
N PRO A 300 16.20 -10.11 4.44
CA PRO A 300 17.14 -9.52 5.37
C PRO A 300 18.45 -9.17 4.67
N ILE A 301 18.97 -7.96 4.93
CA ILE A 301 20.09 -7.40 4.18
C ILE A 301 21.36 -8.26 4.25
N GLU A 302 21.57 -8.93 5.36
CA GLU A 302 22.71 -9.84 5.58
C GLU A 302 22.70 -11.08 4.69
N LEU A 303 21.57 -11.40 4.05
CA LEU A 303 21.45 -12.54 3.15
C LEU A 303 21.73 -12.20 1.68
N VAL A 304 21.73 -10.89 1.33
CA VAL A 304 21.75 -10.43 -0.06
C VAL A 304 22.96 -10.94 -0.82
N ASP A 305 24.16 -10.79 -0.26
CA ASP A 305 25.40 -11.19 -0.92
C ASP A 305 25.42 -12.71 -1.16
N ARG A 306 25.13 -13.50 -0.13
CA ARG A 306 25.06 -14.97 -0.22
C ARG A 306 24.09 -15.45 -1.29
N LEU A 307 22.91 -14.83 -1.35
CA LEU A 307 21.88 -15.21 -2.31
C LEU A 307 22.26 -14.78 -3.73
N ASN A 308 22.85 -13.60 -3.90
CA ASN A 308 23.33 -13.15 -5.20
C ASN A 308 24.46 -14.00 -5.78
N GLU A 309 25.33 -14.55 -4.95
CA GLU A 309 26.38 -15.48 -5.41
C GLU A 309 25.80 -16.79 -6.01
N LYS A 310 24.68 -17.29 -5.46
CA LYS A 310 24.09 -18.58 -5.82
C LYS A 310 22.83 -18.49 -6.69
N LYS A 311 22.32 -17.29 -6.99
CA LYS A 311 21.03 -17.10 -7.66
C LYS A 311 20.94 -17.75 -9.04
N ASN A 312 22.03 -17.76 -9.82
CA ASN A 312 22.01 -18.33 -11.17
C ASN A 312 21.82 -19.86 -11.13
N GLU A 313 22.51 -20.53 -10.22
CA GLU A 313 22.37 -21.97 -10.00
C GLU A 313 20.95 -22.31 -9.54
N PHE A 314 20.44 -21.56 -8.57
CA PHE A 314 19.07 -21.71 -8.07
C PHE A 314 18.03 -21.55 -9.18
N THR A 315 18.14 -20.49 -9.99
CA THR A 315 17.17 -20.19 -11.05
C THR A 315 17.15 -21.27 -12.13
N GLN A 316 18.31 -21.82 -12.52
CA GLN A 316 18.38 -22.87 -13.53
C GLN A 316 17.58 -24.13 -13.15
N VAL A 317 17.49 -24.43 -11.85
CA VAL A 317 16.80 -25.63 -11.34
C VAL A 317 15.34 -25.36 -11.02
N ASN A 318 15.01 -24.15 -10.54
CA ASN A 318 13.71 -23.84 -9.94
C ASN A 318 12.82 -22.90 -10.77
N GLN A 319 13.16 -22.67 -12.03
CA GLN A 319 12.31 -21.86 -12.91
C GLN A 319 11.01 -22.61 -13.24
N ILE A 320 9.88 -21.91 -13.07
CA ILE A 320 8.58 -22.46 -13.41
C ILE A 320 8.40 -22.42 -14.94
N ASN A 321 8.20 -23.59 -15.55
CA ASN A 321 7.89 -23.71 -16.95
C ASN A 321 6.42 -24.02 -17.13
N TRP A 322 5.71 -23.16 -17.82
CA TRP A 322 4.30 -23.35 -18.15
C TRP A 322 4.12 -24.40 -19.22
N VAL A 323 3.11 -25.27 -19.03
CA VAL A 323 2.64 -26.19 -20.07
C VAL A 323 1.54 -25.50 -20.85
N THR A 324 1.73 -25.34 -22.15
CA THR A 324 0.70 -24.81 -23.03
C THR A 324 -0.18 -25.94 -23.53
N HIS A 325 -1.51 -25.80 -23.36
CA HIS A 325 -2.51 -26.70 -23.94
C HIS A 325 -3.20 -26.06 -25.12
N LYS A 326 -3.16 -26.71 -26.28
CA LYS A 326 -3.90 -26.31 -27.47
C LYS A 326 -5.29 -26.95 -27.47
N VAL A 327 -6.32 -26.11 -27.41
CA VAL A 327 -7.71 -26.54 -27.33
C VAL A 327 -8.08 -27.37 -28.55
N SER A 328 -8.59 -28.58 -28.32
CA SER A 328 -9.04 -29.53 -29.31
C SER A 328 -10.55 -29.74 -29.26
N THR A 329 -11.11 -30.36 -30.28
CA THR A 329 -12.56 -30.68 -30.35
C THR A 329 -12.95 -31.57 -29.16
N GLY A 330 -13.95 -31.14 -28.39
CA GLY A 330 -14.43 -31.86 -27.20
C GLY A 330 -13.77 -31.43 -25.89
N ASP A 331 -12.81 -30.49 -25.90
CA ASP A 331 -12.27 -29.86 -24.71
C ASP A 331 -13.28 -28.93 -24.06
N SER A 332 -13.19 -28.85 -22.75
CA SER A 332 -13.85 -27.86 -21.92
C SER A 332 -12.88 -27.40 -20.84
N LEU A 333 -13.10 -26.22 -20.27
CA LEU A 333 -12.26 -25.74 -19.16
C LEU A 333 -12.20 -26.75 -18.00
N TRP A 334 -13.32 -27.43 -17.72
CA TRP A 334 -13.37 -28.46 -16.69
C TRP A 334 -12.45 -29.66 -16.99
N LYS A 335 -12.53 -30.23 -18.23
CA LYS A 335 -11.67 -31.35 -18.65
C LYS A 335 -10.18 -30.97 -18.66
N ILE A 336 -9.88 -29.74 -19.09
CA ILE A 336 -8.50 -29.23 -19.10
C ILE A 336 -8.00 -29.05 -17.68
N ALA A 337 -8.83 -28.49 -16.79
CA ALA A 337 -8.49 -28.34 -15.38
C ALA A 337 -8.21 -29.69 -14.70
N GLU A 338 -9.09 -30.68 -14.93
CA GLU A 338 -8.90 -32.04 -14.43
C GLU A 338 -7.62 -32.69 -14.97
N LYS A 339 -7.34 -32.54 -16.26
CA LYS A 339 -6.15 -33.10 -16.93
C LYS A 339 -4.83 -32.55 -16.34
N PHE A 340 -4.81 -31.29 -15.95
CA PHE A 340 -3.61 -30.61 -15.44
C PHE A 340 -3.63 -30.38 -13.92
N ASP A 341 -4.52 -31.07 -13.21
CA ASP A 341 -4.68 -30.96 -11.74
C ASP A 341 -4.76 -29.51 -11.26
N THR A 342 -5.64 -28.73 -11.89
CA THR A 342 -5.86 -27.30 -11.58
C THR A 342 -7.35 -26.98 -11.49
N GLU A 343 -7.67 -25.74 -11.18
CA GLU A 343 -9.06 -25.26 -11.12
C GLU A 343 -9.46 -24.50 -12.39
N VAL A 344 -10.75 -24.63 -12.80
CA VAL A 344 -11.33 -23.84 -13.90
C VAL A 344 -11.15 -22.33 -13.64
N SER A 345 -11.29 -21.92 -12.39
CA SER A 345 -11.08 -20.54 -11.96
C SER A 345 -9.64 -20.06 -12.20
N ALA A 346 -8.65 -20.92 -11.99
CA ALA A 346 -7.24 -20.64 -12.22
C ALA A 346 -6.96 -20.54 -13.74
N LEU A 347 -7.42 -21.50 -14.53
CA LEU A 347 -7.30 -21.46 -16.01
C LEU A 347 -7.90 -20.17 -16.60
N LYS A 348 -9.10 -19.80 -16.15
CA LYS A 348 -9.75 -18.56 -16.63
C LYS A 348 -8.94 -17.32 -16.31
N ARG A 349 -8.39 -17.23 -15.10
CA ARG A 349 -7.64 -16.06 -14.64
C ARG A 349 -6.28 -15.93 -15.33
N VAL A 350 -5.52 -17.04 -15.41
CA VAL A 350 -4.20 -17.04 -16.05
C VAL A 350 -4.30 -16.67 -17.53
N ASN A 351 -5.37 -17.15 -18.20
CA ASN A 351 -5.60 -16.91 -19.62
C ASN A 351 -6.50 -15.71 -19.90
N TYR A 352 -6.87 -14.92 -18.89
CA TYR A 352 -7.75 -13.75 -19.00
C TYR A 352 -9.11 -14.04 -19.65
N LEU A 353 -9.66 -15.26 -19.45
CA LEU A 353 -10.92 -15.68 -20.05
C LEU A 353 -12.10 -15.05 -19.30
N ARG A 354 -12.97 -14.38 -20.07
CA ARG A 354 -14.18 -13.75 -19.53
C ARG A 354 -15.39 -14.69 -19.52
N SER A 355 -15.34 -15.79 -20.27
CA SER A 355 -16.39 -16.80 -20.38
C SER A 355 -15.79 -18.21 -20.36
N ASP A 356 -16.64 -19.24 -20.34
CA ASP A 356 -16.21 -20.63 -20.43
C ASP A 356 -16.05 -21.15 -21.87
N LEU A 357 -16.34 -20.29 -22.85
CA LEU A 357 -16.21 -20.61 -24.26
C LEU A 357 -14.75 -20.65 -24.66
N LEU A 358 -14.36 -21.76 -25.28
CA LEU A 358 -13.04 -21.98 -25.84
C LEU A 358 -13.11 -22.00 -27.36
N ASN A 359 -12.12 -21.39 -27.99
CA ASN A 359 -11.99 -21.49 -29.47
C ASN A 359 -11.10 -22.68 -29.83
N LEU A 360 -11.45 -23.39 -30.90
CA LEU A 360 -10.59 -24.45 -31.39
C LEU A 360 -9.19 -23.89 -31.74
N ASN A 361 -8.14 -24.62 -31.38
CA ASN A 361 -6.74 -24.21 -31.51
C ASN A 361 -6.32 -23.03 -30.63
N GLN A 362 -7.16 -22.56 -29.72
CA GLN A 362 -6.74 -21.60 -28.69
C GLN A 362 -5.65 -22.22 -27.81
N GLU A 363 -4.59 -21.46 -27.53
CA GLU A 363 -3.56 -21.88 -26.58
C GLU A 363 -3.92 -21.38 -25.19
N LEU A 364 -3.87 -22.29 -24.21
CA LEU A 364 -4.07 -22.01 -22.78
C LEU A 364 -2.81 -22.36 -22.01
N LEU A 365 -2.45 -21.48 -21.06
CA LEU A 365 -1.40 -21.74 -20.07
C LEU A 365 -1.96 -22.54 -18.90
#